data_a2e66d01d37ec406257629854a069e52
#
_entry.id   a2e66d01d37ec406257629854a069e52
#
_cell.length_a   1.000
_cell.length_b   1.000
_cell.length_c   1.000
_cell.angle_alpha   90.00
_cell.angle_beta   90.00
_cell.angle_gamma   90.00
#
_symmetry.space_group_name_H-M   'P 1'
#
loop_
_entity.id
_entity.type
_entity.pdbx_description
1 polymer ?
#
loop_
_entity_poly.entity_id
_entity_poly.type
_entity_poly.pdbx_seq_one_letter_code
_entity_poly.pdbx_strand_id
1 'polypeptide(L)'
;MAKVHPNIRVPDQPCITSIASQQQEPPVVLTVWRKSLLFNCHGFTVFDANGNLAFRVDCYASSTRRAEVVLMDVAGKPLLTIRRKRLSLADSWVIYDGDGATTPLLSVRRHVGLRASKALAHVTPLSSSLPLPDAYVVEGSYGRRSCAVRDARGEAVAEVRRKESVGDDVFRLVAEPRLGAPLAMGIVIAIDEMFRGGGGGSSARSLLRRTCSD
;
A
#
# COMPACT_ATOMS: atom_id res chain seq x y z
N MET A 1 28.51 10.74 -79.28
CA MET A 1 27.63 11.36 -78.25
C MET A 1 27.61 10.44 -77.05
N ALA A 2 28.45 10.77 -76.08
CA ALA A 2 28.54 9.98 -74.84
C ALA A 2 27.62 10.60 -73.78
N LYS A 3 26.67 9.84 -73.22
CA LYS A 3 25.82 10.28 -72.15
C LYS A 3 26.49 9.95 -70.82
N VAL A 4 26.77 10.99 -70.04
CA VAL A 4 27.31 10.91 -68.69
C VAL A 4 26.12 10.79 -67.78
N HIS A 5 26.05 9.68 -66.97
CA HIS A 5 25.12 9.53 -65.90
C HIS A 5 25.69 10.09 -64.57
N PRO A 6 25.03 10.97 -63.87
CA PRO A 6 25.50 11.42 -62.56
C PRO A 6 25.32 10.33 -61.50
N ASN A 7 26.40 10.01 -60.81
CA ASN A 7 26.48 9.08 -59.70
C ASN A 7 25.85 9.73 -58.45
N ILE A 8 24.68 9.34 -58.12
CA ILE A 8 23.99 9.77 -56.87
C ILE A 8 24.58 8.99 -55.72
N ARG A 9 25.42 9.61 -54.91
CA ARG A 9 25.85 9.11 -53.62
C ARG A 9 24.64 9.19 -52.69
N VAL A 10 24.16 8.02 -52.20
CA VAL A 10 23.24 7.90 -51.09
C VAL A 10 24.01 8.25 -49.83
N PRO A 11 23.58 9.21 -49.01
CA PRO A 11 24.24 9.48 -47.75
C PRO A 11 23.92 8.32 -46.79
N ASP A 12 24.98 7.79 -46.18
CA ASP A 12 24.91 6.85 -45.04
C ASP A 12 24.02 7.43 -43.97
N GLN A 13 22.88 6.79 -43.78
CA GLN A 13 22.00 7.06 -42.64
C GLN A 13 22.69 6.52 -41.40
N PRO A 14 23.01 7.34 -40.39
CA PRO A 14 23.46 6.82 -39.13
C PRO A 14 22.30 6.03 -38.51
N CYS A 15 22.52 4.75 -38.28
CA CYS A 15 21.67 3.92 -37.43
C CYS A 15 21.65 4.55 -36.05
N ILE A 16 20.68 5.43 -35.82
CA ILE A 16 20.32 5.88 -34.47
C ILE A 16 19.62 4.69 -33.82
N THR A 17 20.40 3.85 -33.17
CA THR A 17 19.90 2.98 -32.13
C THR A 17 19.40 3.92 -31.04
N SER A 18 18.19 4.41 -31.19
CA SER A 18 17.44 5.03 -30.09
C SER A 18 17.21 3.94 -29.06
N ILE A 19 18.18 3.84 -28.15
CA ILE A 19 17.94 3.27 -26.84
C ILE A 19 16.85 4.19 -26.27
N ALA A 20 15.59 3.76 -26.39
CA ALA A 20 14.50 4.34 -25.67
C ALA A 20 14.85 4.10 -24.20
N SER A 21 15.51 5.07 -23.61
CA SER A 21 15.60 5.21 -22.16
C SER A 21 14.15 5.24 -21.70
N GLN A 22 13.68 4.12 -21.19
CA GLN A 22 12.44 4.05 -20.43
C GLN A 22 12.65 5.03 -19.28
N GLN A 23 12.11 6.22 -19.43
CA GLN A 23 12.05 7.21 -18.36
C GLN A 23 11.20 6.57 -17.27
N GLN A 24 11.87 5.93 -16.33
CA GLN A 24 11.21 5.44 -15.11
C GLN A 24 10.71 6.68 -14.40
N GLU A 25 9.40 6.81 -14.32
CA GLU A 25 8.78 7.86 -13.50
C GLU A 25 9.36 7.80 -12.10
N PRO A 26 9.63 8.95 -11.46
CA PRO A 26 10.17 8.97 -10.10
C PRO A 26 9.16 8.39 -9.10
N PRO A 27 9.64 7.79 -8.00
CA PRO A 27 8.78 7.31 -6.93
C PRO A 27 7.88 8.41 -6.38
N VAL A 28 6.63 8.07 -6.11
CA VAL A 28 5.68 8.98 -5.46
C VAL A 28 5.93 8.99 -3.97
N VAL A 29 6.11 10.19 -3.39
CA VAL A 29 6.31 10.39 -1.96
C VAL A 29 5.05 10.98 -1.34
N LEU A 30 4.48 10.27 -0.38
CA LEU A 30 3.27 10.66 0.34
C LEU A 30 3.56 10.87 1.82
N THR A 31 2.90 11.86 2.41
CA THR A 31 2.82 12.03 3.86
C THR A 31 1.48 11.48 4.32
N VAL A 32 1.51 10.47 5.15
CA VAL A 32 0.33 9.77 5.66
C VAL A 32 0.10 10.19 7.10
N TRP A 33 -1.07 10.73 7.40
CA TRP A 33 -1.53 11.05 8.73
C TRP A 33 -2.62 10.05 9.13
N ARG A 34 -2.42 9.35 10.23
CA ARG A 34 -3.35 8.36 10.77
C ARG A 34 -4.49 9.04 11.53
N LYS A 35 -5.23 9.87 10.80
CA LYS A 35 -6.40 10.57 11.29
C LYS A 35 -7.38 10.75 10.15
N SER A 36 -8.65 10.42 10.37
CA SER A 36 -9.72 10.75 9.42
C SER A 36 -10.06 12.24 9.50
N LEU A 37 -10.50 12.80 8.38
CA LEU A 37 -11.08 14.13 8.33
C LEU A 37 -12.49 14.18 8.95
N LEU A 38 -13.13 13.02 9.11
CA LEU A 38 -14.44 12.91 9.71
C LEU A 38 -14.35 12.76 11.24
N PHE A 39 -15.21 13.45 11.95
CA PHE A 39 -15.32 13.35 13.41
C PHE A 39 -15.70 11.94 13.84
N ASN A 40 -15.00 11.41 14.86
CA ASN A 40 -15.21 10.08 15.43
C ASN A 40 -14.98 8.90 14.47
N CYS A 41 -14.35 9.12 13.32
CA CYS A 41 -13.95 8.06 12.40
C CYS A 41 -12.45 7.76 12.50
N HIS A 42 -12.13 6.49 12.42
CA HIS A 42 -10.75 6.05 12.19
C HIS A 42 -10.47 6.10 10.70
N GLY A 43 -9.24 6.46 10.33
CA GLY A 43 -8.87 6.52 8.92
C GLY A 43 -7.52 7.18 8.72
N PHE A 44 -7.29 7.62 7.50
CA PHE A 44 -6.06 8.29 7.11
C PHE A 44 -6.36 9.50 6.26
N THR A 45 -5.54 10.52 6.42
CA THR A 45 -5.45 11.66 5.51
C THR A 45 -4.07 11.61 4.86
N VAL A 46 -4.01 11.63 3.54
CA VAL A 46 -2.79 11.43 2.78
C VAL A 46 -2.51 12.65 1.92
N PHE A 47 -1.32 13.19 2.04
CA PHE A 47 -0.86 14.37 1.31
C PHE A 47 0.27 14.02 0.35
N ASP A 48 0.33 14.72 -0.76
CA ASP A 48 1.43 14.64 -1.72
C ASP A 48 2.69 15.35 -1.19
N ALA A 49 3.75 15.39 -2.00
CA ALA A 49 5.00 16.06 -1.66
C ALA A 49 4.86 17.59 -1.51
N ASN A 50 3.84 18.18 -2.12
CA ASN A 50 3.56 19.62 -2.07
C ASN A 50 2.63 19.99 -0.90
N GLY A 51 2.13 19.00 -0.15
CA GLY A 51 1.20 19.20 0.95
C GLY A 51 -0.27 19.28 0.51
N ASN A 52 -0.58 18.97 -0.75
CA ASN A 52 -1.96 18.88 -1.20
C ASN A 52 -2.55 17.53 -0.78
N LEU A 53 -3.86 17.52 -0.49
CA LEU A 53 -4.59 16.29 -0.24
C LEU A 53 -4.50 15.38 -1.48
N ALA A 54 -4.02 14.16 -1.31
CA ALA A 54 -3.94 13.15 -2.37
C ALA A 54 -5.03 12.09 -2.22
N PHE A 55 -5.18 11.54 -1.00
CA PHE A 55 -6.17 10.52 -0.68
C PHE A 55 -6.80 10.78 0.68
N ARG A 56 -8.00 10.26 0.84
CA ARG A 56 -8.67 10.15 2.14
C ARG A 56 -9.13 8.71 2.35
N VAL A 57 -9.11 8.28 3.59
CA VAL A 57 -9.50 6.93 3.99
C VAL A 57 -10.49 7.06 5.12
N ASP A 58 -11.70 6.59 4.89
CA ASP A 58 -12.75 6.54 5.89
C ASP A 58 -13.09 5.09 6.21
N CYS A 59 -13.07 4.77 7.50
CA CYS A 59 -13.52 3.47 7.99
C CYS A 59 -15.00 3.57 8.29
N TYR A 60 -15.83 3.01 7.46
CA TYR A 60 -17.23 2.84 7.76
C TYR A 60 -17.39 1.65 8.71
N ALA A 61 -17.16 1.89 9.99
CA ALA A 61 -17.48 0.93 11.04
C ALA A 61 -18.99 0.85 11.20
N SER A 62 -19.68 0.21 10.26
CA SER A 62 -21.02 -0.26 10.53
C SER A 62 -20.90 -1.36 11.59
N SER A 63 -21.61 -1.20 12.68
CA SER A 63 -21.57 -1.91 13.95
C SER A 63 -21.73 -3.43 13.92
N THR A 64 -21.71 -4.06 12.78
CA THR A 64 -21.93 -5.49 12.64
C THR A 64 -20.98 -6.12 11.62
N ARG A 65 -19.80 -6.56 12.08
CA ARG A 65 -19.02 -7.69 11.55
C ARG A 65 -18.24 -7.54 10.25
N ARG A 66 -18.16 -6.39 9.58
CA ARG A 66 -17.31 -6.23 8.40
C ARG A 66 -16.47 -4.97 8.54
N ALA A 67 -15.23 -5.14 8.94
CA ALA A 67 -14.27 -4.07 8.78
C ALA A 67 -14.08 -3.84 7.26
N GLU A 68 -14.68 -2.79 6.77
CA GLU A 68 -14.52 -2.30 5.42
C GLU A 68 -13.89 -0.92 5.49
N VAL A 69 -12.84 -0.74 4.72
CA VAL A 69 -12.10 0.53 4.62
C VAL A 69 -12.08 0.94 3.17
N VAL A 70 -12.44 2.18 2.89
CA VAL A 70 -12.47 2.72 1.53
C VAL A 70 -11.40 3.79 1.38
N LEU A 71 -10.52 3.61 0.39
CA LEU A 71 -9.58 4.61 -0.07
C LEU A 71 -10.24 5.44 -1.16
N MET A 72 -10.30 6.75 -0.98
CA MET A 72 -10.93 7.68 -1.89
C MET A 72 -9.94 8.73 -2.40
N ASP A 73 -10.20 9.28 -3.57
CA ASP A 73 -9.51 10.44 -4.09
C ASP A 73 -9.95 11.74 -3.36
N VAL A 74 -9.42 12.86 -3.82
CA VAL A 74 -9.71 14.20 -3.28
C VAL A 74 -11.20 14.58 -3.41
N ALA A 75 -11.85 14.12 -4.49
CA ALA A 75 -13.27 14.38 -4.77
C ALA A 75 -14.20 13.45 -3.96
N GLY A 76 -13.63 12.45 -3.26
CA GLY A 76 -14.40 11.45 -2.51
C GLY A 76 -14.84 10.27 -3.37
N LYS A 77 -14.31 10.12 -4.59
CA LYS A 77 -14.55 8.96 -5.42
C LYS A 77 -13.78 7.75 -4.87
N PRO A 78 -14.45 6.60 -4.63
CA PRO A 78 -13.77 5.39 -4.21
C PRO A 78 -12.76 4.90 -5.26
N LEU A 79 -11.52 4.68 -4.83
CA LEU A 79 -10.45 4.11 -5.63
C LEU A 79 -10.25 2.63 -5.32
N LEU A 80 -10.26 2.30 -4.02
CA LEU A 80 -10.07 0.92 -3.55
C LEU A 80 -10.97 0.65 -2.35
N THR A 81 -11.49 -0.58 -2.29
CA THR A 81 -12.20 -1.11 -1.13
C THR A 81 -11.38 -2.22 -0.50
N ILE A 82 -11.08 -2.14 0.79
CA ILE A 82 -10.27 -3.08 1.54
C ILE A 82 -11.16 -3.82 2.54
N ARG A 83 -11.26 -5.16 2.41
CA ARG A 83 -12.14 -5.99 3.26
C ARG A 83 -11.39 -7.15 3.89
N ARG A 84 -11.74 -7.45 5.14
CA ARG A 84 -11.24 -8.64 5.84
C ARG A 84 -11.89 -9.90 5.30
N LYS A 85 -11.08 -10.93 4.99
CA LYS A 85 -11.57 -12.24 4.58
C LYS A 85 -12.07 -13.02 5.80
N ARG A 86 -13.34 -13.42 5.80
CA ARG A 86 -14.01 -14.00 6.98
C ARG A 86 -13.55 -15.40 7.37
N LEU A 87 -13.26 -16.25 6.40
CA LEU A 87 -12.94 -17.66 6.60
C LEU A 87 -11.48 -17.90 6.23
N SER A 88 -10.55 -17.32 7.02
CA SER A 88 -9.12 -17.54 6.85
C SER A 88 -8.49 -17.88 8.18
N LEU A 89 -7.67 -18.93 8.21
CA LEU A 89 -6.91 -19.34 9.40
C LEU A 89 -5.87 -18.29 9.81
N ALA A 90 -5.37 -17.51 8.86
CA ALA A 90 -4.52 -16.34 9.11
C ALA A 90 -5.32 -15.07 8.84
N ASP A 91 -5.00 -13.98 9.54
CA ASP A 91 -5.60 -12.68 9.26
C ASP A 91 -5.28 -12.27 7.81
N SER A 92 -6.32 -12.11 7.02
CA SER A 92 -6.22 -11.90 5.57
C SER A 92 -7.21 -10.84 5.12
N TRP A 93 -6.72 -9.95 4.27
CA TRP A 93 -7.46 -8.84 3.71
C TRP A 93 -7.41 -8.89 2.18
N VAL A 94 -8.46 -8.45 1.53
CA VAL A 94 -8.54 -8.36 0.07
C VAL A 94 -8.78 -6.91 -0.31
N ILE A 95 -8.00 -6.45 -1.27
CA ILE A 95 -8.09 -5.12 -1.87
C ILE A 95 -8.83 -5.28 -3.19
N TYR A 96 -9.90 -4.53 -3.35
CA TYR A 96 -10.76 -4.53 -4.54
C TYR A 96 -10.64 -3.19 -5.26
N ASP A 97 -10.91 -3.20 -6.56
CA ASP A 97 -10.99 -2.00 -7.38
C ASP A 97 -12.30 -1.25 -7.10
N GLY A 98 -12.20 0.06 -6.96
CA GLY A 98 -13.35 0.96 -6.82
C GLY A 98 -14.25 0.66 -5.63
N ASP A 99 -15.55 0.87 -5.84
CA ASP A 99 -16.62 0.63 -4.91
C ASP A 99 -17.25 -0.76 -5.10
N GLY A 100 -17.83 -1.32 -4.04
CA GLY A 100 -18.65 -2.54 -4.13
C GLY A 100 -17.89 -3.86 -4.00
N ALA A 101 -16.56 -3.90 -3.97
CA ALA A 101 -15.74 -5.10 -3.76
C ALA A 101 -16.07 -6.28 -4.70
N THR A 102 -16.24 -6.00 -5.98
CA THR A 102 -16.53 -6.99 -7.00
C THR A 102 -15.30 -7.51 -7.73
N THR A 103 -14.30 -6.63 -7.95
CA THR A 103 -13.07 -6.95 -8.68
C THR A 103 -11.87 -7.01 -7.72
N PRO A 104 -11.46 -8.21 -7.27
CA PRO A 104 -10.33 -8.35 -6.36
C PRO A 104 -9.01 -8.11 -7.11
N LEU A 105 -8.17 -7.23 -6.55
CA LEU A 105 -6.86 -6.89 -7.10
C LEU A 105 -5.73 -7.61 -6.38
N LEU A 106 -5.69 -7.51 -5.04
CA LEU A 106 -4.63 -8.06 -4.20
C LEU A 106 -5.20 -8.77 -2.98
N SER A 107 -4.54 -9.84 -2.55
CA SER A 107 -4.74 -10.46 -1.24
C SER A 107 -3.54 -10.16 -0.36
N VAL A 108 -3.77 -9.60 0.84
CA VAL A 108 -2.76 -9.35 1.86
C VAL A 108 -3.00 -10.30 3.01
N ARG A 109 -2.04 -11.19 3.30
CA ARG A 109 -2.16 -12.22 4.31
C ARG A 109 -1.06 -12.07 5.35
N ARG A 110 -1.43 -12.02 6.64
CA ARG A 110 -0.47 -11.95 7.74
C ARG A 110 0.48 -13.15 7.70
N HIS A 111 1.77 -12.88 7.86
CA HIS A 111 2.76 -13.94 8.03
C HIS A 111 2.59 -14.58 9.41
N VAL A 112 2.49 -15.91 9.43
CA VAL A 112 2.45 -16.71 10.66
C VAL A 112 3.61 -17.69 10.59
N GLY A 113 4.68 -17.39 11.30
CA GLY A 113 5.89 -18.23 11.35
C GLY A 113 6.27 -18.56 12.78
N LEU A 114 6.77 -19.79 13.00
CA LEU A 114 7.29 -20.24 14.29
C LEU A 114 8.71 -19.71 14.59
N ARG A 115 9.40 -19.15 13.60
CA ARG A 115 10.72 -18.55 13.73
C ARG A 115 10.64 -17.03 13.65
N ALA A 116 11.58 -16.34 14.29
CA ALA A 116 11.75 -14.91 14.14
C ALA A 116 11.97 -14.54 12.67
N SER A 117 10.92 -14.08 12.00
CA SER A 117 10.95 -13.62 10.62
C SER A 117 10.73 -12.12 10.58
N LYS A 118 11.43 -11.45 9.66
CA LYS A 118 11.17 -10.03 9.37
C LYS A 118 9.90 -9.82 8.56
N ALA A 119 9.34 -10.90 7.97
CA ALA A 119 8.14 -10.83 7.18
C ALA A 119 6.90 -10.52 8.06
N LEU A 120 6.16 -9.51 7.69
CA LEU A 120 4.90 -9.09 8.33
C LEU A 120 3.70 -9.71 7.61
N ALA A 121 3.73 -9.70 6.28
CA ALA A 121 2.63 -10.19 5.44
C ALA A 121 3.12 -10.60 4.06
N HIS A 122 2.32 -11.41 3.39
CA HIS A 122 2.47 -11.78 1.98
C HIS A 122 1.35 -11.11 1.19
N VAL A 123 1.70 -10.53 0.05
CA VAL A 123 0.77 -9.88 -0.87
C VAL A 123 0.78 -10.66 -2.17
N THR A 124 -0.39 -11.11 -2.59
CA THR A 124 -0.56 -11.92 -3.81
C THR A 124 -1.53 -11.21 -4.74
N PRO A 125 -1.15 -10.91 -6.00
CA PRO A 125 -2.07 -10.47 -7.02
C PRO A 125 -3.17 -11.49 -7.26
N LEU A 126 -4.41 -11.03 -7.40
CA LEU A 126 -5.59 -11.86 -7.69
C LEU A 126 -6.14 -11.62 -9.08
N SER A 127 -5.76 -10.51 -9.71
CA SER A 127 -6.18 -10.13 -11.05
C SER A 127 -5.01 -10.25 -12.02
N SER A 128 -5.22 -10.95 -13.12
CA SER A 128 -4.29 -11.03 -14.24
C SER A 128 -4.22 -9.73 -15.08
N SER A 129 -5.14 -8.81 -14.86
CA SER A 129 -5.14 -7.49 -15.54
C SER A 129 -4.10 -6.52 -14.97
N LEU A 130 -3.57 -6.79 -13.77
CA LEU A 130 -2.51 -5.98 -13.20
C LEU A 130 -1.15 -6.44 -13.74
N PRO A 131 -0.31 -5.55 -14.27
CA PRO A 131 1.05 -5.87 -14.70
C PRO A 131 1.99 -5.99 -13.48
N LEU A 132 1.59 -6.79 -12.49
CA LEU A 132 2.32 -6.97 -11.24
C LEU A 132 3.00 -8.35 -11.24
N PRO A 133 4.19 -8.48 -10.63
CA PRO A 133 4.83 -9.78 -10.43
C PRO A 133 3.98 -10.66 -9.49
N ASP A 134 4.27 -11.97 -9.50
CA ASP A 134 3.42 -12.99 -8.87
C ASP A 134 3.20 -12.82 -7.37
N ALA A 135 4.13 -12.21 -6.63
CA ALA A 135 3.99 -12.02 -5.19
C ALA A 135 4.92 -10.93 -4.65
N TYR A 136 4.49 -10.35 -3.51
CA TYR A 136 5.30 -9.43 -2.72
C TYR A 136 5.36 -9.89 -1.27
N VAL A 137 6.41 -9.49 -0.56
CA VAL A 137 6.56 -9.69 0.88
C VAL A 137 6.66 -8.32 1.55
N VAL A 138 5.89 -8.12 2.61
CA VAL A 138 6.04 -6.95 3.49
C VAL A 138 6.96 -7.33 4.63
N GLU A 139 8.08 -6.62 4.76
CA GLU A 139 9.11 -6.90 5.76
C GLU A 139 9.36 -5.69 6.66
N GLY A 140 9.83 -5.95 7.88
CA GLY A 140 10.27 -4.92 8.81
C GLY A 140 9.38 -4.79 10.06
N SER A 141 9.08 -3.56 10.48
CA SER A 141 8.27 -3.28 11.67
C SER A 141 7.27 -2.16 11.39
N TYR A 142 5.99 -2.52 11.29
CA TYR A 142 4.95 -1.53 11.07
C TYR A 142 4.78 -0.58 12.27
N GLY A 143 4.86 -1.09 13.49
CA GLY A 143 4.78 -0.27 14.70
C GLY A 143 5.88 0.78 14.82
N ARG A 144 7.06 0.50 14.28
CA ARG A 144 8.18 1.45 14.23
C ARG A 144 8.17 2.33 12.97
N ARG A 145 7.15 2.19 12.11
CA ARG A 145 7.08 2.86 10.80
C ARG A 145 8.35 2.64 9.96
N SER A 146 8.84 1.40 9.95
CA SER A 146 10.03 0.98 9.22
C SER A 146 9.74 -0.38 8.57
N CYS A 147 9.06 -0.37 7.44
CA CYS A 147 8.77 -1.58 6.66
C CYS A 147 8.77 -1.29 5.16
N ALA A 148 9.00 -2.32 4.37
CA ALA A 148 9.04 -2.26 2.93
C ALA A 148 8.23 -3.38 2.30
N VAL A 149 7.59 -3.09 1.18
CA VAL A 149 6.99 -4.07 0.28
C VAL A 149 8.05 -4.43 -0.75
N ARG A 150 8.43 -5.70 -0.81
CA ARG A 150 9.46 -6.20 -1.72
C ARG A 150 8.87 -7.16 -2.73
N ASP A 151 9.34 -7.07 -3.95
CA ASP A 151 9.02 -8.02 -5.01
C ASP A 151 9.84 -9.33 -4.88
N ALA A 152 9.62 -10.25 -5.81
CA ALA A 152 10.32 -11.53 -5.86
C ALA A 152 11.85 -11.41 -6.06
N ARG A 153 12.33 -10.25 -6.54
CA ARG A 153 13.77 -9.94 -6.69
C ARG A 153 14.36 -9.34 -5.42
N GLY A 154 13.52 -9.08 -4.40
CA GLY A 154 13.91 -8.40 -3.17
C GLY A 154 14.01 -6.88 -3.30
N GLU A 155 13.60 -6.30 -4.45
CA GLU A 155 13.57 -4.86 -4.65
C GLU A 155 12.37 -4.24 -3.92
N ALA A 156 12.59 -3.10 -3.27
CA ALA A 156 11.52 -2.37 -2.62
C ALA A 156 10.63 -1.68 -3.67
N VAL A 157 9.33 -1.98 -3.65
CA VAL A 157 8.30 -1.35 -4.51
C VAL A 157 7.47 -0.33 -3.74
N ALA A 158 7.47 -0.41 -2.42
CA ALA A 158 6.97 0.64 -1.54
C ALA A 158 7.68 0.57 -0.20
N GLU A 159 7.82 1.73 0.48
CA GLU A 159 8.44 1.81 1.79
C GLU A 159 7.66 2.74 2.71
N VAL A 160 7.46 2.27 3.94
CA VAL A 160 6.95 3.08 5.05
C VAL A 160 8.14 3.53 5.90
N ARG A 161 8.31 4.84 6.05
CA ARG A 161 9.38 5.44 6.81
C ARG A 161 8.83 6.38 7.89
N ARG A 162 9.39 6.33 9.07
CA ARG A 162 9.06 7.27 10.15
C ARG A 162 9.35 8.70 9.72
N LYS A 163 8.51 9.65 10.14
CA LYS A 163 8.77 11.08 10.04
C LYS A 163 9.22 11.59 11.42
N GLU A 164 10.48 11.89 11.54
CA GLU A 164 11.14 12.12 12.85
C GLU A 164 10.58 13.31 13.64
N SER A 165 10.04 14.33 12.96
CA SER A 165 9.60 15.57 13.60
C SER A 165 8.15 15.54 14.12
N VAL A 166 7.42 14.45 13.91
CA VAL A 166 5.98 14.36 14.20
C VAL A 166 5.71 12.97 14.76
N GLY A 167 4.88 12.82 15.77
CA GLY A 167 4.64 11.56 16.45
C GLY A 167 4.33 10.35 15.54
N ASP A 168 4.14 9.19 16.11
CA ASP A 168 3.98 7.91 15.38
C ASP A 168 2.74 7.83 14.47
N ASP A 169 1.84 8.82 14.57
CA ASP A 169 0.64 8.92 13.73
C ASP A 169 0.91 9.54 12.35
N VAL A 170 2.10 10.12 12.13
CA VAL A 170 2.51 10.68 10.84
C VAL A 170 3.73 9.96 10.32
N PHE A 171 3.65 9.46 9.10
CA PHE A 171 4.75 8.75 8.46
C PHE A 171 4.81 9.03 6.96
N ARG A 172 5.92 8.66 6.34
CA ARG A 172 6.12 8.79 4.90
C ARG A 172 5.87 7.44 4.22
N LEU A 173 5.16 7.46 3.12
CA LEU A 173 5.03 6.34 2.20
C LEU A 173 5.69 6.73 0.87
N VAL A 174 6.66 5.94 0.45
CA VAL A 174 7.29 6.04 -0.87
C VAL A 174 6.77 4.88 -1.71
N ALA A 175 6.25 5.15 -2.88
CA ALA A 175 5.69 4.13 -3.77
C ALA A 175 6.33 4.23 -5.16
N GLU A 176 6.87 3.13 -5.65
CA GLU A 176 7.38 3.00 -7.00
C GLU A 176 6.23 3.03 -8.02
N PRO A 177 6.43 3.61 -9.20
CA PRO A 177 5.39 3.69 -10.24
C PRO A 177 4.82 2.33 -10.64
N ARG A 178 5.64 1.29 -10.63
CA ARG A 178 5.25 -0.09 -10.97
C ARG A 178 4.20 -0.70 -10.03
N LEU A 179 4.14 -0.28 -8.76
CA LEU A 179 3.06 -0.66 -7.83
C LEU A 179 1.94 0.39 -7.83
N GLY A 180 2.31 1.65 -7.94
CA GLY A 180 1.41 2.79 -7.88
C GLY A 180 0.99 3.18 -6.46
N ALA A 181 0.77 4.47 -6.25
CA ALA A 181 0.46 5.04 -4.95
C ALA A 181 -0.85 4.50 -4.32
N PRO A 182 -1.96 4.30 -5.07
CA PRO A 182 -3.19 3.76 -4.50
C PRO A 182 -3.02 2.34 -3.96
N LEU A 183 -2.38 1.43 -4.71
CA LEU A 183 -2.17 0.05 -4.26
C LEU A 183 -1.20 -0.02 -3.08
N ALA A 184 -0.13 0.79 -3.09
CA ALA A 184 0.78 0.91 -1.97
C ALA A 184 0.04 1.35 -0.70
N MET A 185 -0.86 2.36 -0.81
CA MET A 185 -1.67 2.81 0.32
C MET A 185 -2.69 1.74 0.76
N GLY A 186 -3.29 1.00 -0.18
CA GLY A 186 -4.18 -0.12 0.12
C GLY A 186 -3.49 -1.22 0.93
N ILE A 187 -2.24 -1.55 0.61
CA ILE A 187 -1.42 -2.50 1.39
C ILE A 187 -1.15 -1.94 2.79
N VAL A 188 -0.79 -0.65 2.92
CA VAL A 188 -0.57 0.00 4.22
C VAL A 188 -1.82 -0.05 5.09
N ILE A 189 -3.01 0.20 4.52
CA ILE A 189 -4.29 0.10 5.24
C ILE A 189 -4.50 -1.34 5.73
N ALA A 190 -4.32 -2.34 4.89
CA ALA A 190 -4.48 -3.75 5.26
C ALA A 190 -3.52 -4.13 6.40
N ILE A 191 -2.27 -3.68 6.36
CA ILE A 191 -1.28 -3.88 7.43
C ILE A 191 -1.70 -3.16 8.73
N ASP A 192 -2.16 -1.91 8.64
CA ASP A 192 -2.62 -1.18 9.83
C ASP A 192 -3.78 -1.92 10.51
N GLU A 193 -4.76 -2.39 9.74
CA GLU A 193 -5.88 -3.15 10.25
C GLU A 193 -5.46 -4.49 10.91
N MET A 194 -4.47 -5.18 10.33
CA MET A 194 -3.92 -6.43 10.88
C MET A 194 -3.20 -6.23 12.22
N PHE A 195 -2.53 -5.11 12.40
CA PHE A 195 -1.65 -4.85 13.55
C PHE A 195 -2.25 -3.87 14.56
N ARG A 196 -3.38 -3.22 14.27
CA ARG A 196 -4.09 -2.32 15.17
C ARG A 196 -4.56 -3.02 16.45
N GLY A 197 -5.02 -4.27 16.36
CA GLY A 197 -5.53 -5.06 17.49
C GLY A 197 -4.47 -5.77 18.33
N GLY A 198 -3.20 -5.81 17.87
CA GLY A 198 -2.12 -6.56 18.53
C GLY A 198 -1.26 -5.77 19.51
N GLY A 199 -1.49 -4.47 19.68
CA GLY A 199 -0.76 -3.59 20.60
C GLY A 199 -1.37 -3.47 22.00
N GLY A 200 -2.45 -4.19 22.29
CA GLY A 200 -3.01 -4.28 23.64
C GLY A 200 -2.23 -5.31 24.45
N GLY A 201 -1.14 -4.86 25.10
CA GLY A 201 -0.52 -5.61 26.17
C GLY A 201 -1.59 -6.04 27.18
N SER A 202 -1.54 -7.30 27.59
CA SER A 202 -2.36 -7.86 28.65
C SER A 202 -2.19 -7.01 29.91
N SER A 203 -3.01 -5.99 30.07
CA SER A 203 -3.29 -5.41 31.35
C SER A 203 -4.32 -6.34 32.00
N ALA A 204 -3.80 -7.35 32.68
CA ALA A 204 -4.55 -8.09 33.65
C ALA A 204 -5.02 -7.08 34.70
N ARG A 205 -6.19 -6.49 34.48
CA ARG A 205 -6.92 -5.80 35.55
C ARG A 205 -7.42 -6.89 36.50
N SER A 206 -6.60 -7.11 37.51
CA SER A 206 -6.97 -7.71 38.75
C SER A 206 -8.34 -7.16 39.17
N LEU A 207 -9.37 -7.96 39.03
CA LEU A 207 -10.66 -7.77 39.69
C LEU A 207 -10.45 -8.05 41.19
N LEU A 208 -9.99 -7.05 41.91
CA LEU A 208 -10.14 -7.02 43.36
C LEU A 208 -11.65 -6.92 43.67
N ARG A 209 -12.26 -8.08 43.89
CA ARG A 209 -13.51 -8.20 44.62
C ARG A 209 -13.32 -7.48 45.97
N ARG A 210 -13.93 -6.32 46.11
CA ARG A 210 -14.26 -5.82 47.46
C ARG A 210 -15.49 -6.57 47.89
N THR A 211 -15.29 -7.55 48.76
CA THR A 211 -16.31 -8.04 49.66
C THR A 211 -16.57 -6.95 50.66
N CYS A 212 -17.71 -6.29 50.62
CA CYS A 212 -18.23 -5.55 51.73
C CYS A 212 -18.93 -6.62 52.64
N SER A 213 -18.35 -6.84 53.81
CA SER A 213 -19.04 -7.41 54.96
C SER A 213 -19.51 -6.24 55.82
N ASP A 214 -20.76 -6.36 56.25
CA ASP A 214 -21.49 -5.61 57.29
C ASP A 214 -21.92 -4.21 56.95
#